data_454d2526028150fd6f693d837eca2885
#
_entry.id   454d2526028150fd6f693d837eca2885
#
_cell.length_a   1.000
_cell.length_b   1.000
_cell.length_c   1.000
_cell.angle_alpha   90.00
_cell.angle_beta   90.00
_cell.angle_gamma   90.00
#
_symmetry.space_group_name_H-M   'P 1'
#
loop_
_entity.id
_entity.type
_entity.pdbx_description
1 polymer ?
#
loop_
_entity_poly.entity_id
_entity_poly.type
_entity_poly.pdbx_seq_one_letter_code
_entity_poly.pdbx_strand_id
1 'polypeptide(L)'
;MTVDNECSKQIDYSVIPGERILPFTVSLDIENSVLYPSEGEFQKFCYLIRGVGQDSPKYADLSHFLLNICNEITQENIKEITVSINDDPQTVIWGTNVEIKTAEKPDTPTGCTGLKFDFPLNKENSYMKVCITLQNIYHIGPVNVCMYGGRTTATGLSICGPVCSQGEGCESTFYQKETVCVPVKVTPFAKPGTAKTICCGAPEINTENPCYGEKTSCSFTVSQSLCIELPITFGALVETGKISVQCDSVSKEPCDCSEAASEEPSSTSQKNESLKERRFFGR
;
A
#
# COMPACT_ATOMS: atom_id res chain seq x y z
N MET A 1 -3.90 -2.42 -11.86
CA MET A 1 -4.10 -2.63 -10.40
C MET A 1 -4.04 -1.27 -9.74
N THR A 2 -5.17 -0.74 -9.37
CA THR A 2 -5.25 0.52 -8.63
C THR A 2 -5.23 0.16 -7.15
N VAL A 3 -4.06 0.19 -6.54
CA VAL A 3 -3.94 0.26 -5.09
C VAL A 3 -3.90 1.74 -4.75
N ASP A 4 -5.01 2.40 -4.97
CA ASP A 4 -5.22 3.75 -4.49
C ASP A 4 -6.11 3.63 -3.27
N ASN A 5 -5.56 3.92 -2.08
CA ASN A 5 -6.28 4.64 -1.04
C ASN A 5 -5.70 4.52 0.37
N GLU A 6 -4.50 3.99 0.57
CA GLU A 6 -4.01 3.84 1.96
C GLU A 6 -2.95 4.85 2.38
N CYS A 7 -2.41 5.67 1.50
CA CYS A 7 -1.43 6.68 1.89
C CYS A 7 -1.74 8.07 1.33
N SER A 8 -1.41 9.10 2.12
CA SER A 8 -1.60 10.49 1.71
C SER A 8 -0.55 10.92 0.68
N LYS A 9 -0.97 11.65 -0.35
CA LYS A 9 -0.06 12.28 -1.33
C LYS A 9 0.44 13.65 -0.88
N GLN A 10 -0.13 14.19 0.20
CA GLN A 10 0.26 15.47 0.78
C GLN A 10 0.03 15.47 2.28
N ILE A 11 0.94 16.08 3.02
CA ILE A 11 0.86 16.32 4.45
C ILE A 11 1.22 17.78 4.75
N ASP A 12 0.71 18.30 5.88
CA ASP A 12 0.90 19.69 6.28
C ASP A 12 1.22 19.76 7.79
N TYR A 13 2.45 20.10 8.11
CA TYR A 13 2.90 20.33 9.47
C TYR A 13 2.59 21.74 9.99
N SER A 14 2.24 22.69 9.11
CA SER A 14 1.93 24.06 9.51
C SER A 14 0.69 24.19 10.38
N VAL A 15 -0.23 23.23 10.24
CA VAL A 15 -1.49 23.20 11.00
C VAL A 15 -1.38 22.49 12.36
N ILE A 16 -0.24 21.86 12.63
CA ILE A 16 -0.03 21.18 13.91
C ILE A 16 0.30 22.21 14.98
N PRO A 17 -0.51 22.32 16.05
CA PRO A 17 -0.28 23.32 17.09
C PRO A 17 0.99 23.03 17.90
N GLY A 18 1.70 24.09 18.28
CA GLY A 18 2.90 24.02 19.12
C GLY A 18 3.37 25.40 19.52
N GLU A 19 4.26 25.46 20.52
CA GLU A 19 4.91 26.72 20.91
C GLU A 19 5.78 27.25 19.76
N ARG A 20 6.46 26.35 19.08
CA ARG A 20 7.21 26.65 17.85
C ARG A 20 6.85 25.61 16.80
N ILE A 21 6.59 26.08 15.60
CA ILE A 21 6.04 25.29 14.49
C ILE A 21 7.05 25.20 13.37
N LEU A 22 7.15 24.03 12.75
CA LEU A 22 7.83 23.82 11.46
C LEU A 22 6.77 23.93 10.36
N PRO A 23 6.64 25.12 9.71
CA PRO A 23 5.54 25.41 8.81
C PRO A 23 5.86 24.89 7.40
N PHE A 24 5.88 23.57 7.26
CA PHE A 24 6.22 22.93 6.00
C PHE A 24 5.12 21.96 5.55
N THR A 25 4.82 22.02 4.27
CA THR A 25 4.03 21.00 3.58
C THR A 25 4.97 20.06 2.84
N VAL A 26 4.59 18.77 2.73
CA VAL A 26 5.28 17.80 1.90
C VAL A 26 4.25 17.19 0.95
N SER A 27 4.56 17.18 -0.33
CA SER A 27 3.73 16.54 -1.35
C SER A 27 4.56 15.57 -2.18
N LEU A 28 3.95 14.46 -2.57
CA LEU A 28 4.50 13.56 -3.58
C LEU A 28 4.30 14.22 -4.96
N ASP A 29 5.42 14.53 -5.63
CA ASP A 29 5.43 15.08 -6.99
C ASP A 29 5.21 13.94 -7.99
N ILE A 30 3.94 13.67 -8.30
CA ILE A 30 3.54 12.53 -9.16
C ILE A 30 4.07 12.70 -10.58
N GLU A 31 4.13 13.92 -11.09
CA GLU A 31 4.58 14.21 -12.47
C GLU A 31 6.05 13.86 -12.68
N ASN A 32 6.88 14.01 -11.64
CA ASN A 32 8.31 13.71 -11.71
C ASN A 32 8.66 12.34 -11.08
N SER A 33 7.67 11.64 -10.51
CA SER A 33 7.84 10.30 -9.95
C SER A 33 7.53 9.21 -10.98
N VAL A 34 8.18 8.06 -10.82
CA VAL A 34 7.88 6.82 -11.55
C VAL A 34 7.52 5.77 -10.51
N LEU A 35 6.24 5.75 -10.11
CA LEU A 35 5.78 4.88 -9.03
C LEU A 35 5.62 3.43 -9.47
N TYR A 36 5.25 3.22 -10.73
CA TYR A 36 5.04 1.91 -11.35
C TYR A 36 5.87 1.85 -12.64
N PRO A 37 7.18 1.55 -12.53
CA PRO A 37 8.07 1.54 -13.68
C PRO A 37 7.68 0.43 -14.67
N SER A 38 7.86 0.71 -15.95
CA SER A 38 7.81 -0.27 -17.02
C SER A 38 9.10 -1.11 -17.04
N GLU A 39 9.15 -2.16 -17.86
CA GLU A 39 10.35 -2.98 -18.02
C GLU A 39 11.56 -2.13 -18.44
N GLY A 40 12.64 -2.21 -17.66
CA GLY A 40 13.87 -1.43 -17.87
C GLY A 40 13.88 -0.04 -17.24
N GLU A 41 12.79 0.41 -16.65
CA GLU A 41 12.74 1.66 -15.88
C GLU A 41 13.01 1.41 -14.39
N PHE A 42 13.40 2.48 -13.68
CA PHE A 42 13.63 2.45 -12.24
C PHE A 42 12.48 3.14 -11.50
N GLN A 43 12.12 2.58 -10.35
CA GLN A 43 11.14 3.22 -9.48
C GLN A 43 11.74 4.51 -8.92
N LYS A 44 10.97 5.61 -8.99
CA LYS A 44 11.41 6.93 -8.53
C LYS A 44 10.31 7.61 -7.74
N PHE A 45 10.66 8.10 -6.56
CA PHE A 45 9.83 8.91 -5.71
C PHE A 45 10.38 10.32 -5.64
N CYS A 46 9.59 11.31 -6.03
CA CYS A 46 9.92 12.72 -5.91
C CYS A 46 9.02 13.39 -4.89
N TYR A 47 9.61 14.14 -3.96
CA TYR A 47 8.89 14.89 -2.94
C TYR A 47 9.18 16.36 -3.07
N LEU A 48 8.17 17.17 -2.84
CA LEU A 48 8.26 18.61 -2.81
C LEU A 48 7.94 19.10 -1.41
N ILE A 49 8.92 19.66 -0.73
CA ILE A 49 8.83 20.27 0.59
C ILE A 49 8.73 21.77 0.41
N ARG A 50 7.69 22.42 0.95
CA ARG A 50 7.48 23.88 0.84
C ARG A 50 7.39 24.53 2.21
N GLY A 51 8.11 25.64 2.39
CA GLY A 51 7.92 26.56 3.48
C GLY A 51 6.67 27.41 3.26
N VAL A 52 5.71 27.33 4.18
CA VAL A 52 4.43 28.06 4.14
C VAL A 52 4.26 28.98 5.35
N GLY A 53 5.34 29.25 6.06
CA GLY A 53 5.38 30.10 7.24
C GLY A 53 5.50 31.58 6.90
N GLN A 54 5.78 32.33 7.96
CA GLN A 54 5.94 33.78 7.92
C GLN A 54 7.16 34.20 8.75
N ASP A 55 7.65 35.41 8.58
CA ASP A 55 8.70 35.98 9.44
C ASP A 55 8.14 36.23 10.85
N SER A 56 8.25 35.23 11.69
CA SER A 56 7.78 35.25 13.06
C SER A 56 8.61 34.28 13.91
N PRO A 57 8.92 34.60 15.18
CA PRO A 57 9.61 33.70 16.10
C PRO A 57 8.88 32.38 16.37
N LYS A 58 7.58 32.37 16.10
CA LYS A 58 6.73 31.18 16.22
C LYS A 58 7.11 30.10 15.19
N TYR A 59 7.63 30.50 14.04
CA TYR A 59 7.99 29.58 12.97
C TYR A 59 9.50 29.34 12.92
N ALA A 60 9.88 28.09 12.69
CA ALA A 60 11.27 27.69 12.54
C ALA A 60 11.61 27.30 11.11
N ASP A 61 12.82 27.63 10.68
CA ASP A 61 13.39 27.07 9.46
C ASP A 61 13.67 25.57 9.66
N LEU A 62 13.58 24.81 8.56
CA LEU A 62 13.94 23.41 8.54
C LEU A 62 15.46 23.26 8.59
N SER A 63 15.96 22.41 9.44
CA SER A 63 17.36 21.99 9.46
C SER A 63 17.55 20.71 8.62
N HIS A 64 16.70 19.73 8.88
CA HIS A 64 16.69 18.46 8.16
C HIS A 64 15.32 17.77 8.26
N PHE A 65 15.11 16.79 7.40
CA PHE A 65 13.95 15.89 7.49
C PHE A 65 14.35 14.45 7.19
N LEU A 66 13.48 13.52 7.59
CA LEU A 66 13.62 12.10 7.35
C LEU A 66 12.35 11.54 6.70
N LEU A 67 12.56 10.57 5.81
CA LEU A 67 11.53 9.68 5.31
C LEU A 67 11.78 8.28 5.88
N ASN A 68 10.84 7.74 6.64
CA ASN A 68 10.93 6.40 7.19
C ASN A 68 10.58 5.37 6.10
N ILE A 69 11.49 5.22 5.14
CA ILE A 69 11.37 4.26 4.04
C ILE A 69 11.63 2.83 4.55
N CYS A 70 11.32 1.84 3.72
CA CYS A 70 11.60 0.44 4.01
C CYS A 70 13.04 0.23 4.52
N ASN A 71 13.19 -0.48 5.63
CA ASN A 71 14.49 -0.73 6.27
C ASN A 71 15.41 -1.67 5.45
N GLU A 72 14.87 -2.37 4.45
CA GLU A 72 15.65 -3.16 3.49
C GLU A 72 16.34 -2.27 2.44
N ILE A 73 15.91 -1.00 2.31
CA ILE A 73 16.54 -0.05 1.41
C ILE A 73 17.84 0.46 2.04
N THR A 74 18.95 -0.06 1.56
CA THR A 74 20.30 0.40 1.89
C THR A 74 20.82 1.40 0.86
N GLN A 75 21.98 1.98 1.09
CA GLN A 75 22.62 2.85 0.12
C GLN A 75 22.84 2.16 -1.23
N GLU A 76 23.09 0.85 -1.23
CA GLU A 76 23.33 0.05 -2.45
C GLU A 76 22.05 -0.14 -3.28
N ASN A 77 20.87 -0.08 -2.64
CA ASN A 77 19.59 -0.16 -3.34
C ASN A 77 19.13 1.17 -3.93
N ILE A 78 19.81 2.27 -3.57
CA ILE A 78 19.51 3.60 -4.08
C ILE A 78 20.43 3.88 -5.25
N LYS A 79 19.86 3.97 -6.44
CA LYS A 79 20.61 4.27 -7.66
C LYS A 79 21.05 5.73 -7.73
N GLU A 80 20.16 6.64 -7.32
CA GLU A 80 20.39 8.07 -7.41
C GLU A 80 19.52 8.83 -6.41
N ILE A 81 20.07 9.89 -5.85
CA ILE A 81 19.31 10.91 -5.12
C ILE A 81 19.64 12.26 -5.75
N THR A 82 18.59 13.01 -6.07
CA THR A 82 18.73 14.42 -6.50
C THR A 82 18.01 15.34 -5.54
N VAL A 83 18.64 16.46 -5.22
CA VAL A 83 18.09 17.49 -4.36
C VAL A 83 18.22 18.84 -5.06
N SER A 84 17.17 19.63 -5.09
CA SER A 84 17.25 21.05 -5.50
C SER A 84 16.49 21.92 -4.49
N ILE A 85 17.00 23.14 -4.28
CA ILE A 85 16.36 24.16 -3.42
C ILE A 85 16.11 25.37 -4.30
N ASN A 86 14.83 25.76 -4.44
CA ASN A 86 14.41 26.87 -5.33
C ASN A 86 14.98 26.71 -6.75
N ASP A 87 14.91 25.48 -7.26
CA ASP A 87 15.46 25.02 -8.55
C ASP A 87 17.00 25.02 -8.66
N ASP A 88 17.72 25.40 -7.61
CA ASP A 88 19.18 25.31 -7.58
C ASP A 88 19.62 23.89 -7.15
N PRO A 89 20.32 23.12 -8.02
CA PRO A 89 20.75 21.77 -7.70
C PRO A 89 21.74 21.75 -6.53
N GLN A 90 21.53 20.83 -5.60
CA GLN A 90 22.39 20.63 -4.44
C GLN A 90 23.27 19.40 -4.61
N THR A 91 24.52 19.47 -4.16
CA THR A 91 25.41 18.30 -4.16
C THR A 91 25.03 17.33 -3.06
N VAL A 92 24.73 16.09 -3.44
CA VAL A 92 24.45 15.00 -2.50
C VAL A 92 25.75 14.31 -2.12
N ILE A 93 26.05 14.24 -0.81
CA ILE A 93 27.24 13.59 -0.24
C ILE A 93 26.79 12.64 0.86
N TRP A 94 26.89 11.33 0.60
CA TRP A 94 26.56 10.29 1.56
C TRP A 94 27.40 10.40 2.84
N GLY A 95 26.75 10.19 3.98
CA GLY A 95 27.35 10.32 5.31
C GLY A 95 27.58 11.78 5.76
N THR A 96 27.22 12.76 4.92
CA THR A 96 27.33 14.19 5.23
C THR A 96 25.96 14.87 5.23
N ASN A 97 25.30 14.93 4.06
CA ASN A 97 23.98 15.58 3.94
C ASN A 97 22.87 14.60 3.55
N VAL A 98 23.21 13.34 3.23
CA VAL A 98 22.27 12.23 3.08
C VAL A 98 22.83 11.02 3.81
N GLU A 99 22.02 10.41 4.68
CA GLU A 99 22.40 9.22 5.43
C GLU A 99 21.17 8.36 5.76
N ILE A 100 21.38 7.06 6.03
CA ILE A 100 20.35 6.16 6.52
C ILE A 100 20.47 6.06 8.05
N LYS A 101 19.39 6.38 8.74
CA LYS A 101 19.27 6.22 10.19
C LYS A 101 18.57 4.89 10.48
N THR A 102 19.21 4.07 11.32
CA THR A 102 18.72 2.74 11.71
C THR A 102 18.11 2.75 13.11
N ALA A 103 17.51 1.63 13.50
CA ALA A 103 16.97 1.50 14.86
C ALA A 103 18.06 1.58 15.94
N GLU A 104 19.28 1.13 15.63
CA GLU A 104 20.42 1.20 16.55
C GLU A 104 21.03 2.61 16.62
N LYS A 105 20.84 3.40 15.58
CA LYS A 105 21.36 4.77 15.45
C LYS A 105 20.29 5.69 14.85
N PRO A 106 19.20 5.95 15.58
CA PRO A 106 18.16 6.87 15.11
C PRO A 106 18.68 8.30 15.07
N ASP A 107 17.96 9.17 14.37
CA ASP A 107 18.25 10.60 14.38
C ASP A 107 18.02 11.19 15.78
N THR A 108 19.05 11.76 16.35
CA THR A 108 19.03 12.19 17.77
C THR A 108 17.91 13.19 18.09
N PRO A 109 17.67 14.26 17.29
CA PRO A 109 16.62 15.23 17.62
C PRO A 109 15.21 14.67 17.47
N THR A 110 14.95 13.86 16.44
CA THR A 110 13.60 13.38 16.12
C THR A 110 13.29 11.99 16.68
N GLY A 111 14.30 11.19 16.98
CA GLY A 111 14.18 9.77 17.31
C GLY A 111 13.77 8.89 16.12
N CYS A 112 13.72 9.45 14.92
CA CYS A 112 13.25 8.76 13.72
C CYS A 112 14.35 7.99 13.01
N THR A 113 13.93 7.00 12.22
CA THR A 113 14.77 6.17 11.36
C THR A 113 14.40 6.40 9.89
N GLY A 114 15.22 5.91 8.97
CA GLY A 114 15.02 6.00 7.53
C GLY A 114 16.01 6.94 6.85
N LEU A 115 15.68 7.41 5.66
CA LEU A 115 16.55 8.24 4.85
C LEU A 115 16.48 9.70 5.31
N LYS A 116 17.60 10.23 5.78
CA LYS A 116 17.76 11.59 6.30
C LYS A 116 18.37 12.50 5.25
N PHE A 117 17.85 13.72 5.19
CA PHE A 117 18.28 14.79 4.31
C PHE A 117 18.63 16.03 5.14
N ASP A 118 19.93 16.29 5.30
CA ASP A 118 20.48 17.48 6.01
C ASP A 118 20.65 18.64 5.05
N PHE A 119 19.52 19.18 4.58
CA PHE A 119 19.46 20.36 3.75
C PHE A 119 18.56 21.40 4.43
N PRO A 120 19.11 22.55 4.81
CA PRO A 120 18.32 23.61 5.42
C PRO A 120 17.36 24.22 4.41
N LEU A 121 16.13 24.54 4.86
CA LEU A 121 15.13 25.19 4.05
C LEU A 121 14.49 26.33 4.85
N ASN A 122 14.39 27.50 4.23
CA ASN A 122 13.73 28.65 4.83
C ASN A 122 12.22 28.36 4.99
N LYS A 123 11.66 28.84 6.10
CA LYS A 123 10.23 28.70 6.43
C LYS A 123 9.30 29.46 5.48
N GLU A 124 9.82 30.46 4.74
CA GLU A 124 9.05 31.36 3.91
C GLU A 124 9.35 31.16 2.42
N ASN A 125 8.31 30.97 1.62
CA ASN A 125 8.36 31.02 0.15
C ASN A 125 9.49 30.21 -0.50
N SER A 126 10.05 29.23 0.21
CA SER A 126 11.10 28.37 -0.31
C SER A 126 10.57 26.94 -0.54
N TYR A 127 11.23 26.22 -1.41
CA TYR A 127 10.90 24.82 -1.64
C TYR A 127 12.15 24.00 -1.93
N MET A 128 12.05 22.73 -1.56
CA MET A 128 13.05 21.73 -1.84
C MET A 128 12.37 20.57 -2.58
N LYS A 129 12.95 20.18 -3.68
CA LYS A 129 12.56 18.94 -4.39
C LYS A 129 13.62 17.88 -4.12
N VAL A 130 13.17 16.70 -3.67
CA VAL A 130 14.02 15.54 -3.43
C VAL A 130 13.48 14.38 -4.24
N CYS A 131 14.31 13.78 -5.11
CA CYS A 131 13.96 12.57 -5.83
C CYS A 131 14.89 11.43 -5.44
N ILE A 132 14.31 10.26 -5.21
CA ILE A 132 15.00 9.02 -4.84
C ILE A 132 14.71 7.99 -5.93
N THR A 133 15.73 7.55 -6.66
CA THR A 133 15.63 6.48 -7.66
C THR A 133 16.14 5.19 -7.05
N LEU A 134 15.32 4.15 -7.06
CA LEU A 134 15.59 2.85 -6.45
C LEU A 134 15.98 1.83 -7.51
N GLN A 135 16.90 0.90 -7.17
CA GLN A 135 17.29 -0.18 -8.06
C GLN A 135 16.23 -1.28 -8.15
N ASN A 136 15.50 -1.49 -7.06
CA ASN A 136 14.44 -2.48 -6.95
C ASN A 136 13.07 -1.79 -6.86
N ILE A 137 12.01 -2.54 -7.16
CA ILE A 137 10.63 -2.07 -7.03
C ILE A 137 10.13 -2.42 -5.64
N TYR A 138 9.64 -1.44 -4.91
CA TYR A 138 9.04 -1.56 -3.59
C TYR A 138 7.54 -1.28 -3.65
N HIS A 139 6.80 -1.82 -2.68
CA HIS A 139 5.40 -1.46 -2.53
C HIS A 139 5.25 0.01 -2.14
N ILE A 140 4.12 0.60 -2.53
CA ILE A 140 3.80 1.98 -2.19
C ILE A 140 2.85 1.97 -1.01
N GLY A 141 3.23 2.65 0.05
CA GLY A 141 2.46 2.72 1.27
C GLY A 141 2.83 3.95 2.11
N PRO A 142 2.26 4.09 3.32
CA PRO A 142 2.53 5.23 4.19
C PRO A 142 3.93 5.14 4.80
N VAL A 143 4.77 6.13 4.52
CA VAL A 143 6.06 6.36 5.18
C VAL A 143 5.97 7.59 6.07
N ASN A 144 6.41 7.46 7.32
CA ASN A 144 6.42 8.60 8.24
C ASN A 144 7.44 9.64 7.79
N VAL A 145 7.07 10.91 7.95
CA VAL A 145 7.95 12.04 7.74
C VAL A 145 8.30 12.64 9.10
N CYS A 146 9.57 12.87 9.35
CA CYS A 146 10.03 13.55 10.55
C CYS A 146 10.82 14.78 10.15
N MET A 147 10.60 15.89 10.84
CA MET A 147 11.26 17.15 10.57
C MET A 147 11.89 17.71 11.85
N TYR A 148 13.02 18.39 11.70
CA TYR A 148 13.68 19.11 12.77
C TYR A 148 14.18 20.48 12.30
N GLY A 149 14.01 21.46 13.15
CA GLY A 149 14.56 22.79 12.93
C GLY A 149 14.25 23.72 14.08
N GLY A 150 15.11 24.70 14.32
CA GLY A 150 14.93 25.69 15.39
C GLY A 150 14.70 25.10 16.78
N ARG A 151 15.26 23.92 17.08
CA ARG A 151 15.10 23.14 18.33
C ARG A 151 13.69 22.59 18.55
N THR A 152 12.91 22.45 17.50
CA THR A 152 11.60 21.78 17.54
C THR A 152 11.54 20.64 16.53
N THR A 153 10.66 19.67 16.79
CA THR A 153 10.42 18.51 15.94
C THR A 153 8.97 18.49 15.45
N ALA A 154 8.75 17.96 14.27
CA ALA A 154 7.42 17.64 13.77
C ALA A 154 7.44 16.21 13.25
N THR A 155 6.54 15.38 13.78
CA THR A 155 6.43 13.94 13.49
C THR A 155 4.98 13.51 13.48
N GLY A 156 4.70 12.26 13.07
CA GLY A 156 3.37 11.66 13.17
C GLY A 156 2.49 11.79 11.92
N LEU A 157 2.97 12.45 10.87
CA LEU A 157 2.30 12.44 9.58
C LEU A 157 3.04 11.50 8.60
N SER A 158 2.28 10.88 7.72
CA SER A 158 2.79 9.93 6.72
C SER A 158 2.38 10.32 5.31
N ILE A 159 3.30 10.09 4.38
CA ILE A 159 3.11 10.32 2.94
C ILE A 159 3.34 9.02 2.18
N CYS A 160 2.81 8.91 0.96
CA CYS A 160 3.10 7.76 0.11
C CYS A 160 4.59 7.66 -0.20
N GLY A 161 5.17 6.48 0.00
CA GLY A 161 6.58 6.21 -0.26
C GLY A 161 6.87 4.71 -0.36
N PRO A 162 8.15 4.33 -0.52
CA PRO A 162 8.54 2.93 -0.64
C PRO A 162 8.48 2.24 0.74
N VAL A 163 7.57 1.30 0.87
CA VAL A 163 7.47 0.43 2.04
C VAL A 163 7.99 -0.97 1.69
N CYS A 164 8.46 -1.69 2.71
CA CYS A 164 8.83 -3.10 2.52
C CYS A 164 7.59 -3.86 2.01
N SER A 165 7.79 -4.80 1.12
CA SER A 165 6.75 -5.77 0.86
C SER A 165 6.37 -6.36 2.22
N GLN A 166 5.09 -6.29 2.57
CA GLN A 166 4.62 -7.14 3.64
C GLN A 166 4.79 -8.56 3.10
N GLY A 167 5.91 -9.16 3.45
CA GLY A 167 6.25 -10.48 2.97
C GLY A 167 5.13 -11.44 3.31
N GLU A 168 4.62 -12.14 2.31
CA GLU A 168 4.14 -13.48 2.50
C GLU A 168 5.36 -14.30 2.95
N GLY A 169 5.66 -14.27 4.23
CA GLY A 169 6.80 -14.98 4.76
C GLY A 169 6.73 -15.04 6.27
N CYS A 170 6.31 -16.17 6.79
CA CYS A 170 6.65 -16.55 8.13
C CYS A 170 8.17 -16.81 8.20
N GLU A 171 8.96 -15.78 8.36
CA GLU A 171 10.32 -15.89 8.86
C GLU A 171 10.39 -15.21 10.23
N SER A 172 9.94 -15.91 11.25
CA SER A 172 10.36 -15.63 12.60
C SER A 172 10.77 -16.93 13.25
N THR A 173 12.06 -17.09 13.41
CA THR A 173 12.66 -18.18 14.18
C THR A 173 12.48 -17.91 15.67
N PHE A 174 11.25 -17.96 16.14
CA PHE A 174 10.97 -17.94 17.58
C PHE A 174 10.34 -19.28 17.96
N TYR A 175 11.06 -20.03 18.76
CA TYR A 175 10.59 -21.28 19.36
C TYR A 175 9.83 -21.05 20.68
N GLN A 176 9.15 -19.95 20.81
CA GLN A 176 8.33 -19.66 21.98
C GLN A 176 6.89 -19.99 21.67
N LYS A 177 6.35 -20.98 22.36
CA LYS A 177 4.95 -21.35 22.24
C LYS A 177 4.11 -20.35 23.04
N GLU A 178 3.64 -19.34 22.36
CA GLU A 178 2.72 -18.35 22.91
C GLU A 178 1.40 -18.46 22.15
N THR A 179 0.31 -18.50 22.87
CA THR A 179 -1.01 -18.36 22.26
C THR A 179 -1.28 -16.87 22.13
N VAL A 180 -1.03 -16.33 20.95
CA VAL A 180 -1.39 -14.96 20.63
C VAL A 180 -2.81 -14.96 20.07
N CYS A 181 -3.77 -14.47 20.85
CA CYS A 181 -5.12 -14.24 20.38
C CYS A 181 -5.19 -12.85 19.76
N VAL A 182 -5.20 -12.81 18.45
CA VAL A 182 -5.47 -11.59 17.70
C VAL A 182 -6.90 -11.70 17.20
N PRO A 183 -7.83 -10.87 17.63
CA PRO A 183 -9.12 -10.80 16.97
C PRO A 183 -8.88 -10.30 15.54
N VAL A 184 -9.02 -11.18 14.59
CA VAL A 184 -8.82 -10.87 13.18
C VAL A 184 -10.20 -10.82 12.53
N LYS A 185 -10.59 -9.63 12.08
CA LYS A 185 -11.73 -9.48 11.20
C LYS A 185 -11.25 -9.61 9.77
N VAL A 186 -11.56 -10.72 9.17
CA VAL A 186 -11.24 -10.98 7.76
C VAL A 186 -12.46 -10.62 6.93
N THR A 187 -12.30 -9.62 6.07
CA THR A 187 -13.32 -9.27 5.08
C THR A 187 -12.84 -9.79 3.73
N PRO A 188 -13.34 -10.95 3.27
CA PRO A 188 -12.95 -11.47 1.99
C PRO A 188 -13.48 -10.57 0.87
N PHE A 189 -12.67 -10.37 -0.15
CA PHE A 189 -13.10 -9.72 -1.38
C PHE A 189 -12.75 -10.59 -2.58
N ALA A 190 -13.59 -10.51 -3.61
CA ALA A 190 -13.32 -11.08 -4.91
C ALA A 190 -13.28 -9.94 -5.93
N LYS A 191 -12.17 -9.78 -6.61
CA LYS A 191 -11.99 -8.75 -7.64
C LYS A 191 -11.99 -9.42 -9.00
N PRO A 192 -13.04 -9.23 -9.82
CA PRO A 192 -13.03 -9.73 -11.18
C PRO A 192 -12.02 -8.94 -12.02
N GLY A 193 -11.20 -9.64 -12.77
CA GLY A 193 -10.33 -9.06 -13.78
C GLY A 193 -11.08 -8.81 -15.09
N THR A 194 -10.34 -8.48 -16.14
CA THR A 194 -10.92 -8.29 -17.46
C THR A 194 -11.38 -9.63 -18.03
N ALA A 195 -12.68 -9.73 -18.31
CA ALA A 195 -13.24 -10.90 -18.94
C ALA A 195 -12.73 -11.04 -20.38
N LYS A 196 -12.33 -12.25 -20.76
CA LYS A 196 -11.99 -12.62 -22.12
C LYS A 196 -13.09 -13.51 -22.67
N THR A 197 -13.69 -13.11 -23.77
CA THR A 197 -14.74 -13.88 -24.44
C THR A 197 -14.14 -14.61 -25.63
N ILE A 198 -14.39 -15.90 -25.70
CA ILE A 198 -13.95 -16.79 -26.79
C ILE A 198 -15.22 -17.41 -27.41
N CYS A 199 -15.36 -17.30 -28.72
CA CYS A 199 -16.46 -17.95 -29.42
C CYS A 199 -16.19 -19.45 -29.50
N CYS A 200 -17.15 -20.25 -29.04
CA CYS A 200 -17.11 -21.71 -29.11
C CYS A 200 -17.92 -22.20 -30.29
N GLY A 201 -17.25 -22.66 -31.33
CA GLY A 201 -17.88 -23.15 -32.55
C GLY A 201 -18.34 -22.05 -33.52
N ALA A 202 -19.02 -22.47 -34.58
CA ALA A 202 -19.67 -21.57 -35.50
C ALA A 202 -21.04 -21.10 -35.00
N PRO A 203 -21.49 -19.89 -35.34
CA PRO A 203 -22.83 -19.45 -34.98
C PRO A 203 -23.89 -20.32 -35.64
N GLU A 204 -24.92 -20.67 -34.91
CA GLU A 204 -26.06 -21.44 -35.42
C GLU A 204 -27.19 -20.48 -35.76
N ILE A 205 -27.75 -20.66 -36.95
CA ILE A 205 -28.91 -19.89 -37.40
C ILE A 205 -30.14 -20.77 -37.24
N ASN A 206 -31.05 -20.34 -36.37
CA ASN A 206 -32.32 -21.04 -36.16
C ASN A 206 -33.44 -20.21 -36.81
N THR A 207 -34.06 -20.80 -37.82
CA THR A 207 -35.19 -20.21 -38.55
C THR A 207 -36.55 -20.66 -38.02
N GLU A 208 -36.59 -21.61 -37.07
CA GLU A 208 -37.85 -22.19 -36.57
C GLU A 208 -38.49 -21.41 -35.38
N ASN A 209 -37.75 -20.49 -34.79
CA ASN A 209 -38.27 -19.56 -33.76
C ASN A 209 -38.20 -18.13 -34.27
N PRO A 210 -39.20 -17.66 -35.05
CA PRO A 210 -39.23 -16.29 -35.49
C PRO A 210 -39.38 -15.35 -34.30
N CYS A 211 -38.43 -14.44 -34.12
CA CYS A 211 -38.65 -13.29 -33.25
C CYS A 211 -39.88 -12.55 -33.74
N TYR A 212 -40.85 -12.32 -32.88
CA TYR A 212 -42.11 -11.68 -33.22
C TYR A 212 -41.90 -10.31 -33.92
N GLY A 213 -42.28 -10.22 -35.19
CA GLY A 213 -42.24 -9.01 -35.98
C GLY A 213 -43.37 -9.03 -37.02
N GLU A 214 -43.76 -7.86 -37.52
CA GLU A 214 -44.83 -7.69 -38.49
C GLU A 214 -44.56 -8.48 -39.80
N LYS A 215 -45.62 -8.93 -40.49
CA LYS A 215 -45.64 -9.89 -41.61
C LYS A 215 -44.85 -9.53 -42.87
N THR A 216 -44.01 -8.53 -42.85
CA THR A 216 -43.24 -8.04 -44.00
C THR A 216 -41.72 -8.20 -43.87
N SER A 217 -41.22 -8.81 -42.76
CA SER A 217 -39.78 -9.02 -42.53
C SER A 217 -39.46 -10.49 -42.27
N CYS A 218 -38.39 -11.02 -42.86
CA CYS A 218 -37.82 -12.31 -42.49
C CYS A 218 -36.99 -12.12 -41.21
N SER A 219 -37.36 -12.78 -40.10
CA SER A 219 -36.60 -12.80 -38.89
C SER A 219 -35.93 -14.15 -38.69
N PHE A 220 -34.72 -14.15 -38.28
CA PHE A 220 -33.96 -15.35 -37.89
C PHE A 220 -33.23 -15.08 -36.57
N THR A 221 -33.03 -16.13 -35.81
CA THR A 221 -32.26 -16.06 -34.57
C THR A 221 -30.86 -16.64 -34.81
N VAL A 222 -29.85 -15.88 -34.48
CA VAL A 222 -28.47 -16.35 -34.49
C VAL A 222 -28.09 -16.66 -33.01
N SER A 223 -27.70 -17.88 -32.75
CA SER A 223 -27.16 -18.30 -31.44
C SER A 223 -25.67 -18.60 -31.56
N GLN A 224 -24.91 -18.13 -30.59
CA GLN A 224 -23.48 -18.34 -30.52
C GLN A 224 -23.13 -18.75 -29.07
N SER A 225 -22.51 -19.90 -28.93
CA SER A 225 -21.95 -20.29 -27.66
C SER A 225 -20.67 -19.51 -27.37
N LEU A 226 -20.62 -18.93 -26.20
CA LEU A 226 -19.47 -18.13 -25.75
C LEU A 226 -18.86 -18.78 -24.52
N CYS A 227 -17.54 -18.92 -24.51
CA CYS A 227 -16.78 -19.22 -23.30
C CYS A 227 -16.25 -17.91 -22.74
N ILE A 228 -16.59 -17.62 -21.50
CA ILE A 228 -16.12 -16.42 -20.82
C ILE A 228 -15.07 -16.86 -19.79
N GLU A 229 -13.83 -16.48 -20.04
CA GLU A 229 -12.74 -16.64 -19.10
C GLU A 229 -12.72 -15.38 -18.23
N LEU A 230 -13.06 -15.52 -16.96
CA LEU A 230 -13.04 -14.43 -15.98
C LEU A 230 -12.00 -14.73 -14.91
N PRO A 231 -10.82 -14.11 -14.95
CA PRO A 231 -9.88 -14.22 -13.85
C PRO A 231 -10.47 -13.52 -12.62
N ILE A 232 -10.52 -14.23 -11.51
CA ILE A 232 -10.98 -13.67 -10.23
C ILE A 232 -9.81 -13.72 -9.27
N THR A 233 -9.41 -12.55 -8.78
CA THR A 233 -8.43 -12.46 -7.70
C THR A 233 -9.18 -12.44 -6.38
N PHE A 234 -8.91 -13.43 -5.54
CA PHE A 234 -9.42 -13.48 -4.18
C PHE A 234 -8.39 -12.88 -3.25
N GLY A 235 -8.84 -12.10 -2.31
CA GLY A 235 -8.02 -11.53 -1.25
C GLY A 235 -8.86 -11.31 0.00
N ALA A 236 -8.22 -10.90 1.07
CA ALA A 236 -8.88 -10.54 2.30
C ALA A 236 -8.25 -9.27 2.87
N LEU A 237 -9.10 -8.36 3.31
CA LEU A 237 -8.71 -7.26 4.19
C LEU A 237 -8.69 -7.80 5.61
N VAL A 238 -7.57 -7.60 6.28
CA VAL A 238 -7.35 -8.08 7.65
C VAL A 238 -7.28 -6.87 8.56
N GLU A 239 -8.29 -6.72 9.41
CA GLU A 239 -8.26 -5.75 10.50
C GLU A 239 -7.87 -6.50 11.78
N THR A 240 -6.78 -6.08 12.42
CA THR A 240 -6.34 -6.67 13.69
C THR A 240 -6.85 -5.84 14.86
N GLY A 241 -7.52 -6.49 15.81
CA GLY A 241 -7.88 -5.88 17.08
C GLY A 241 -6.74 -5.84 18.09
N LYS A 242 -7.03 -5.52 19.34
CA LYS A 242 -6.03 -5.55 20.41
C LYS A 242 -5.49 -6.96 20.60
N ILE A 243 -4.17 -7.08 20.49
CA ILE A 243 -3.44 -8.32 20.71
C ILE A 243 -3.51 -8.68 22.20
N SER A 244 -3.94 -9.89 22.53
CA SER A 244 -3.76 -10.50 23.83
C SER A 244 -2.77 -11.66 23.70
N VAL A 245 -1.73 -11.62 24.50
CA VAL A 245 -0.70 -12.67 24.53
C VAL A 245 -0.93 -13.50 25.80
N GLN A 246 -1.09 -14.79 25.63
CA GLN A 246 -1.08 -15.75 26.71
C GLN A 246 0.19 -16.59 26.58
N CYS A 247 1.11 -16.40 27.51
CA CYS A 247 2.39 -17.13 27.52
C CYS A 247 2.14 -18.53 28.10
N ASP A 248 2.16 -19.55 27.26
CA ASP A 248 1.91 -20.92 27.72
C ASP A 248 3.19 -21.70 28.04
N SER A 249 4.22 -21.64 27.23
CA SER A 249 5.52 -22.28 27.50
C SER A 249 6.57 -21.91 26.44
N VAL A 250 7.83 -21.93 26.83
CA VAL A 250 8.97 -21.83 25.91
C VAL A 250 9.36 -23.24 25.49
N SER A 251 9.31 -23.54 24.19
CA SER A 251 9.80 -24.80 23.62
C SER A 251 11.12 -24.55 22.88
N LYS A 252 12.05 -25.50 22.95
CA LYS A 252 13.31 -25.49 22.22
C LYS A 252 13.21 -26.17 20.84
N GLU A 253 12.04 -26.72 20.51
CA GLU A 253 11.81 -27.40 19.23
C GLU A 253 11.06 -26.52 18.24
N PRO A 254 11.40 -26.59 16.95
CA PRO A 254 10.69 -25.88 15.90
C PRO A 254 9.21 -26.22 15.91
N CYS A 255 8.35 -25.24 15.66
CA CYS A 255 6.93 -25.49 15.48
C CYS A 255 6.74 -26.40 14.26
N ASP A 256 6.23 -27.59 14.49
CA ASP A 256 5.83 -28.49 13.41
C ASP A 256 4.44 -28.08 12.90
N CYS A 257 4.40 -27.51 11.70
CA CYS A 257 3.16 -27.10 11.03
C CYS A 257 2.51 -28.26 10.25
N SER A 258 3.03 -29.49 10.37
CA SER A 258 2.54 -30.65 9.60
C SER A 258 1.16 -31.16 10.05
N GLU A 259 0.69 -30.80 11.24
CA GLU A 259 -0.61 -31.25 11.76
C GLU A 259 -1.81 -30.39 11.30
N ALA A 260 -1.59 -29.23 10.68
CA ALA A 260 -2.70 -28.39 10.22
C ALA A 260 -3.34 -28.84 8.89
N ALA A 261 -2.79 -29.85 8.22
CA ALA A 261 -3.26 -30.30 6.90
C ALA A 261 -4.21 -31.51 6.93
N SER A 262 -4.59 -32.04 8.10
CA SER A 262 -5.34 -33.29 8.18
C SER A 262 -6.75 -33.24 8.78
N GLU A 263 -7.29 -32.05 9.05
CA GLU A 263 -8.73 -31.94 9.32
C GLU A 263 -9.48 -31.57 8.02
N GLU A 264 -9.75 -32.60 7.22
CA GLU A 264 -10.86 -32.54 6.27
C GLU A 264 -12.16 -32.23 7.04
N PRO A 265 -12.94 -31.20 6.62
CA PRO A 265 -14.23 -30.98 7.25
C PRO A 265 -15.10 -32.20 7.02
N SER A 266 -15.37 -32.94 8.10
CA SER A 266 -16.31 -34.06 8.09
C SER A 266 -17.63 -33.54 7.52
N SER A 267 -17.97 -34.04 6.34
CA SER A 267 -19.25 -33.79 5.68
C SER A 267 -20.36 -34.42 6.54
N THR A 268 -20.95 -33.64 7.42
CA THR A 268 -22.16 -34.03 8.10
C THR A 268 -23.28 -34.01 7.08
N SER A 269 -23.59 -35.24 6.62
CA SER A 269 -24.71 -35.52 5.75
C SER A 269 -26.00 -35.10 6.45
N GLN A 270 -26.52 -33.91 6.13
CA GLN A 270 -27.88 -33.56 6.52
C GLN A 270 -28.85 -34.39 5.66
N LYS A 271 -29.53 -35.30 6.33
CA LYS A 271 -30.68 -36.03 5.78
C LYS A 271 -31.74 -35.02 5.30
N ASN A 272 -31.99 -35.07 4.00
CA ASN A 272 -33.14 -34.43 3.40
C ASN A 272 -34.44 -35.00 4.02
N GLU A 273 -35.08 -34.24 4.89
CA GLU A 273 -36.49 -34.46 5.18
C GLU A 273 -37.32 -33.81 4.06
N SER A 274 -38.08 -34.67 3.43
CA SER A 274 -39.01 -34.35 2.36
C SER A 274 -40.04 -33.32 2.80
N LEU A 275 -39.98 -32.13 2.25
CA LEU A 275 -41.09 -31.20 2.33
C LEU A 275 -42.21 -31.62 1.38
N LYS A 276 -43.31 -32.10 1.96
CA LYS A 276 -44.56 -32.38 1.29
C LYS A 276 -45.09 -31.10 0.62
N GLU A 277 -45.34 -31.22 -0.69
CA GLU A 277 -46.15 -30.27 -1.45
C GLU A 277 -47.50 -30.02 -0.76
N ARG A 278 -47.76 -28.79 -0.36
CA ARG A 278 -49.13 -28.32 -0.13
C ARG A 278 -49.56 -27.50 -1.33
N ARG A 279 -50.36 -28.11 -2.17
CA ARG A 279 -51.19 -27.45 -3.15
C ARG A 279 -52.17 -26.52 -2.43
N PHE A 280 -52.12 -25.22 -2.71
CA PHE A 280 -53.26 -24.34 -2.43
C PHE A 280 -53.99 -24.09 -3.74
N PHE A 281 -55.20 -24.66 -3.80
CA PHE A 281 -56.28 -24.27 -4.71
C PHE A 281 -57.03 -23.09 -4.07
N GLY A 282 -57.47 -22.15 -4.87
CA GLY A 282 -58.64 -21.35 -4.51
C GLY A 282 -58.49 -19.85 -4.73
N ARG A 283 -59.07 -19.48 -5.71
CA ARG A 283 -60.00 -18.49 -6.25
C ARG A 283 -59.41 -17.14 -6.62
#